data_782a16ebe8df82549e7b4419917a64d0
#
_entry.id   782a16ebe8df82549e7b4419917a64d0
#
_cell.length_a   1.000
_cell.length_b   1.000
_cell.length_c   1.000
_cell.angle_alpha   90.00
_cell.angle_beta   90.00
_cell.angle_gamma   90.00
#
_symmetry.space_group_name_H-M   'P 1'
#
loop_
_entity.id
_entity.type
_entity.pdbx_description
1 polymer ?
#
loop_
_entity_poly.entity_id
_entity_poly.type
_entity_poly.pdbx_seq_one_letter_code
_entity_poly.pdbx_strand_id
1 'polypeptide(L)'
;MMIVSTEVLAANPNLGKALAGIWYETMALMSADTPEGQAAREAMAQISGTDLAGYEGQLETTFMYYTPQDALAAMLSEDIVAANDKVRQFSFQAGLFGQGARSVDDIGISFPGDKILGNAENVMLRFDPTYTQMAVDGAL
;
A
#
# COMPACT_ATOMS: atom_id res chain seq x y z
N MET A 1 2.21 0.50 -2.61
CA MET A 1 1.78 0.61 -1.19
C MET A 1 2.72 1.54 -0.47
N MET A 2 2.21 2.49 0.30
CA MET A 2 2.98 3.39 1.16
C MET A 2 3.02 2.82 2.59
N ILE A 3 4.20 2.81 3.22
CA ILE A 3 4.39 2.37 4.61
C ILE A 3 4.98 3.53 5.39
N VAL A 4 4.41 3.83 6.54
CA VAL A 4 4.87 4.91 7.42
C VAL A 4 4.99 4.38 8.85
N SER A 5 6.03 4.79 9.58
CA SER A 5 6.17 4.46 10.99
C SER A 5 5.01 5.03 11.82
N THR A 6 4.47 4.21 12.72
CA THR A 6 3.40 4.63 13.64
C THR A 6 3.84 5.81 14.51
N GLU A 7 5.08 5.84 14.96
CA GLU A 7 5.64 6.93 15.77
C GLU A 7 5.70 8.24 14.98
N VAL A 8 6.11 8.16 13.70
CA VAL A 8 6.19 9.33 12.82
C VAL A 8 4.80 9.89 12.53
N LEU A 9 3.79 9.04 12.32
CA LEU A 9 2.39 9.48 12.15
C LEU A 9 1.85 10.12 13.42
N ALA A 10 2.13 9.55 14.59
CA ALA A 10 1.69 10.09 15.88
C ALA A 10 2.31 11.46 16.17
N ALA A 11 3.59 11.65 15.80
CA ALA A 11 4.29 12.92 15.96
C ALA A 11 3.85 14.00 14.93
N ASN A 12 3.28 13.59 13.80
CA ASN A 12 2.90 14.47 12.69
C ASN A 12 1.46 14.19 12.22
N PRO A 13 0.43 14.68 12.90
CA PRO A 13 -0.96 14.31 12.63
C PRO A 13 -1.46 14.58 11.20
N ASN A 14 -0.84 15.55 10.50
CA ASN A 14 -1.21 15.91 9.13
C ASN A 14 -0.40 15.13 8.07
N LEU A 15 0.62 14.36 8.46
CA LEU A 15 1.49 13.66 7.50
C LEU A 15 0.71 12.62 6.69
N GLY A 16 -0.15 11.84 7.34
CA GLY A 16 -0.95 10.83 6.67
C GLY A 16 -1.91 11.42 5.63
N LYS A 17 -2.53 12.56 5.95
CA LYS A 17 -3.37 13.31 5.00
C LYS A 17 -2.57 13.79 3.79
N ALA A 18 -1.42 14.43 4.04
CA ALA A 18 -0.56 14.95 2.97
C ALA A 18 -0.07 13.82 2.04
N LEU A 19 0.38 12.71 2.62
CA LEU A 19 0.85 11.56 1.85
C LEU A 19 -0.27 10.92 1.02
N ALA A 20 -1.46 10.74 1.59
CA ALA A 20 -2.61 10.21 0.88
C ALA A 20 -3.08 11.16 -0.22
N GLY A 21 -3.10 12.48 0.03
CA GLY A 21 -3.44 13.49 -0.97
C GLY A 21 -2.50 13.44 -2.17
N ILE A 22 -1.21 13.56 -1.92
CA ILE A 22 -0.18 13.49 -2.98
C ILE A 22 -0.28 12.17 -3.76
N TRP A 23 -0.50 11.04 -3.05
CA TRP A 23 -0.63 9.74 -3.69
C TRP A 23 -1.79 9.70 -4.67
N TYR A 24 -3.00 10.07 -4.23
CA TYR A 24 -4.18 9.97 -5.10
C TYR A 24 -4.22 11.04 -6.19
N GLU A 25 -3.66 12.23 -5.96
CA GLU A 25 -3.44 13.22 -7.02
C GLU A 25 -2.49 12.67 -8.09
N THR A 26 -1.39 12.04 -7.69
CA THR A 26 -0.45 11.39 -8.61
C THR A 26 -1.09 10.24 -9.36
N MET A 27 -1.88 9.38 -8.69
CA MET A 27 -2.58 8.27 -9.33
C MET A 27 -3.61 8.75 -10.34
N ALA A 28 -4.38 9.78 -10.01
CA ALA A 28 -5.34 10.40 -10.93
C ALA A 28 -4.64 10.97 -12.17
N LEU A 29 -3.52 11.66 -11.99
CA LEU A 29 -2.73 12.21 -13.10
C LEU A 29 -2.15 11.08 -13.98
N MET A 30 -1.56 10.04 -13.38
CA MET A 30 -0.97 8.93 -14.11
C MET A 30 -1.98 8.12 -14.91
N SER A 31 -3.22 8.00 -14.42
CA SER A 31 -4.29 7.28 -15.13
C SER A 31 -4.98 8.10 -16.22
N ALA A 32 -4.72 9.40 -16.28
CA ALA A 32 -5.38 10.28 -17.25
C ALA A 32 -4.83 10.07 -18.66
N ASP A 33 -5.74 9.98 -19.63
CA ASP A 33 -5.40 9.98 -21.07
C ASP A 33 -5.34 11.43 -21.59
N THR A 34 -4.36 12.16 -21.06
CA THR A 34 -4.08 13.56 -21.38
C THR A 34 -2.58 13.78 -21.59
N PRO A 35 -2.16 14.90 -22.25
CA PRO A 35 -0.74 15.23 -22.36
C PRO A 35 -0.03 15.32 -21.03
N GLU A 36 -0.68 15.83 -19.99
CA GLU A 36 -0.15 15.91 -18.62
C GLU A 36 0.02 14.53 -18.00
N GLY A 37 -0.94 13.62 -18.21
CA GLY A 37 -0.87 12.23 -17.76
C GLY A 37 0.28 11.48 -18.45
N GLN A 38 0.44 11.68 -19.76
CA GLN A 38 1.59 11.12 -20.48
C GLN A 38 2.90 11.68 -19.95
N ALA A 39 3.03 12.98 -19.75
CA ALA A 39 4.24 13.60 -19.20
C ALA A 39 4.58 13.07 -17.80
N ALA A 40 3.56 12.82 -16.95
CA ALA A 40 3.76 12.20 -15.65
C ALA A 40 4.32 10.77 -15.78
N ARG A 41 3.77 9.95 -16.68
CA ARG A 41 4.28 8.59 -16.94
C ARG A 41 5.70 8.61 -17.52
N GLU A 42 6.02 9.56 -18.41
CA GLU A 42 7.38 9.76 -18.94
C GLU A 42 8.38 10.11 -17.81
N ALA A 43 8.01 11.00 -16.88
CA ALA A 43 8.83 11.34 -15.73
C ALA A 43 9.07 10.14 -14.81
N MET A 44 8.03 9.34 -14.56
CA MET A 44 8.16 8.10 -13.77
C MET A 44 9.02 7.05 -14.47
N ALA A 45 8.91 6.92 -15.79
CA ALA A 45 9.74 6.04 -16.59
C ALA A 45 11.23 6.39 -16.46
N GLN A 46 11.58 7.67 -16.56
CA GLN A 46 12.96 8.14 -16.39
C GLN A 46 13.51 7.82 -15.00
N ILE A 47 12.71 8.05 -13.94
CA ILE A 47 13.10 7.73 -12.56
C ILE A 47 13.30 6.22 -12.38
N SER A 48 12.49 5.42 -13.07
CA SER A 48 12.57 3.94 -13.04
C SER A 48 13.67 3.37 -13.95
N GLY A 49 14.42 4.23 -14.68
CA GLY A 49 15.50 3.80 -15.57
C GLY A 49 15.04 3.15 -16.87
N THR A 50 13.85 3.46 -17.35
CA THR A 50 13.27 2.94 -18.59
C THR A 50 12.70 4.08 -19.45
N ASP A 51 12.21 3.76 -20.65
CA ASP A 51 11.41 4.68 -21.47
C ASP A 51 9.91 4.54 -21.21
N LEU A 52 9.09 5.41 -21.82
CA LEU A 52 7.64 5.41 -21.64
C LEU A 52 7.03 4.05 -21.99
N ALA A 53 7.42 3.46 -23.13
CA ALA A 53 6.85 2.17 -23.57
C ALA A 53 7.17 1.03 -22.60
N GLY A 54 8.41 0.99 -22.09
CA GLY A 54 8.82 0.02 -21.08
C GLY A 54 8.08 0.21 -19.75
N TYR A 55 7.86 1.46 -19.36
CA TYR A 55 7.10 1.77 -18.13
C TYR A 55 5.62 1.40 -18.27
N GLU A 56 4.98 1.75 -19.38
CA GLU A 56 3.58 1.38 -19.66
C GLU A 56 3.40 -0.14 -19.71
N GLY A 57 4.35 -0.88 -20.31
CA GLY A 57 4.35 -2.34 -20.28
C GLY A 57 4.48 -2.91 -18.86
N GLN A 58 5.18 -2.24 -17.95
CA GLN A 58 5.21 -2.63 -16.52
C GLN A 58 3.86 -2.36 -15.84
N LEU A 59 3.21 -1.25 -16.16
CA LEU A 59 1.88 -0.94 -15.61
C LEU A 59 0.82 -1.95 -16.03
N GLU A 60 0.86 -2.46 -17.28
CA GLU A 60 -0.06 -3.50 -17.76
C GLU A 60 0.04 -4.81 -16.94
N THR A 61 1.20 -5.11 -16.39
CA THR A 61 1.46 -6.31 -15.58
C THR A 61 1.37 -6.05 -14.08
N THR A 62 1.12 -4.81 -13.66
CA THR A 62 1.01 -4.39 -12.27
C THR A 62 -0.43 -4.06 -11.93
N PHE A 63 -0.99 -4.71 -10.92
CA PHE A 63 -2.32 -4.35 -10.45
C PHE A 63 -2.27 -3.02 -9.69
N MET A 64 -2.84 -1.97 -10.28
CA MET A 64 -2.83 -0.61 -9.73
C MET A 64 -4.21 -0.21 -9.22
N TYR A 65 -4.27 0.36 -8.01
CA TYR A 65 -5.46 1.03 -7.49
C TYR A 65 -5.32 2.53 -7.74
N TYR A 66 -5.88 3.00 -8.85
CA TYR A 66 -5.80 4.41 -9.24
C TYR A 66 -6.75 5.31 -8.45
N THR A 67 -7.85 4.77 -7.94
CA THR A 67 -8.84 5.53 -7.18
C THR A 67 -8.80 5.19 -5.69
N PRO A 68 -9.12 6.14 -4.79
CA PRO A 68 -9.22 5.84 -3.37
C PRO A 68 -10.36 4.87 -3.07
N GLN A 69 -11.42 4.83 -3.87
CA GLN A 69 -12.54 3.90 -3.74
C GLN A 69 -12.09 2.45 -3.94
N ASP A 70 -11.34 2.17 -5.01
CA ASP A 70 -10.82 0.83 -5.30
C ASP A 70 -9.81 0.38 -4.25
N ALA A 71 -8.93 1.30 -3.83
CA ALA A 71 -7.95 1.02 -2.78
C ALA A 71 -8.63 0.69 -1.44
N LEU A 72 -9.67 1.46 -1.07
CA LEU A 72 -10.44 1.22 0.15
C LEU A 72 -11.16 -0.12 0.08
N ALA A 73 -11.83 -0.41 -1.02
CA ALA A 73 -12.51 -1.70 -1.23
C ALA A 73 -11.55 -2.88 -1.07
N ALA A 74 -10.35 -2.78 -1.63
CA ALA A 74 -9.31 -3.80 -1.46
C ALA A 74 -8.85 -3.93 -0.01
N MET A 75 -8.62 -2.81 0.70
CA MET A 75 -8.20 -2.84 2.11
C MET A 75 -9.25 -3.45 3.05
N LEU A 76 -10.53 -3.34 2.70
CA LEU A 76 -11.66 -3.90 3.47
C LEU A 76 -12.01 -5.33 3.08
N SER A 77 -11.39 -5.89 2.04
CA SER A 77 -11.71 -7.23 1.52
C SER A 77 -11.10 -8.36 2.36
N GLU A 78 -11.75 -9.52 2.35
CA GLU A 78 -11.16 -10.75 2.90
C GLU A 78 -9.93 -11.23 2.09
N ASP A 79 -9.87 -10.87 0.82
CA ASP A 79 -8.77 -11.27 -0.07
C ASP A 79 -7.44 -10.68 0.36
N ILE A 80 -7.40 -9.45 0.88
CA ILE A 80 -6.17 -8.86 1.40
C ILE A 80 -5.64 -9.64 2.61
N VAL A 81 -6.53 -10.10 3.48
CA VAL A 81 -6.19 -10.92 4.65
C VAL A 81 -5.60 -12.26 4.20
N ALA A 82 -6.31 -12.95 3.29
CA ALA A 82 -5.85 -14.24 2.76
C ALA A 82 -4.54 -14.14 1.99
N ALA A 83 -4.35 -13.08 1.20
CA ALA A 83 -3.10 -12.83 0.49
C ALA A 83 -1.93 -12.60 1.46
N ASN A 84 -2.14 -11.79 2.50
CA ASN A 84 -1.11 -11.54 3.52
C ASN A 84 -0.79 -12.80 4.33
N ASP A 85 -1.75 -13.66 4.60
CA ASP A 85 -1.49 -14.93 5.29
C ASP A 85 -0.59 -15.85 4.43
N LYS A 86 -0.84 -15.95 3.13
CA LYS A 86 0.03 -16.70 2.20
C LYS A 86 1.45 -16.14 2.16
N VAL A 87 1.59 -14.81 2.07
CA VAL A 87 2.91 -14.15 2.07
C VAL A 87 3.64 -14.39 3.38
N ARG A 88 2.96 -14.28 4.52
CA ARG A 88 3.50 -14.52 5.85
C ARG A 88 4.02 -15.95 5.99
N GLN A 89 3.22 -16.94 5.59
CA GLN A 89 3.59 -18.35 5.62
C GLN A 89 4.80 -18.63 4.72
N PHE A 90 4.79 -18.11 3.49
CA PHE A 90 5.93 -18.23 2.58
C PHE A 90 7.19 -17.60 3.16
N SER A 91 7.08 -16.38 3.69
CA SER A 91 8.22 -15.66 4.26
C SER A 91 8.83 -16.39 5.45
N PHE A 92 8.01 -16.99 6.31
CA PHE A 92 8.49 -17.82 7.41
C PHE A 92 9.21 -19.08 6.90
N GLN A 93 8.61 -19.81 5.97
CA GLN A 93 9.20 -21.02 5.37
C GLN A 93 10.52 -20.72 4.65
N ALA A 94 10.63 -19.55 4.02
CA ALA A 94 11.85 -19.09 3.35
C ALA A 94 12.90 -18.50 4.29
N GLY A 95 12.65 -18.50 5.62
CA GLY A 95 13.58 -17.96 6.63
C GLY A 95 13.71 -16.44 6.64
N LEU A 96 12.79 -15.71 6.00
CA LEU A 96 12.85 -14.25 5.90
C LEU A 96 12.51 -13.53 7.22
N PHE A 97 11.95 -14.23 8.20
CA PHE A 97 11.70 -13.68 9.55
C PHE A 97 12.97 -13.63 10.41
N GLY A 98 14.08 -14.20 9.90
CA GLY A 98 15.37 -14.24 10.59
C GLY A 98 15.53 -15.46 11.51
N GLN A 99 16.77 -15.66 12.00
CA GLN A 99 17.14 -16.87 12.77
C GLN A 99 16.46 -17.00 14.14
N GLY A 100 15.88 -15.91 14.66
CA GLY A 100 15.17 -15.91 15.95
C GLY A 100 13.71 -16.31 15.88
N ALA A 101 13.13 -16.38 14.67
CA ALA A 101 11.72 -16.69 14.50
C ALA A 101 11.44 -18.17 14.74
N ARG A 102 10.47 -18.46 15.60
CA ARG A 102 10.07 -19.80 16.01
C ARG A 102 8.76 -20.24 15.39
N SER A 103 7.96 -19.28 14.97
CA SER A 103 6.61 -19.49 14.44
C SER A 103 6.28 -18.45 13.38
N VAL A 104 5.41 -18.82 12.45
CA VAL A 104 4.77 -17.88 11.55
C VAL A 104 3.95 -16.82 12.30
N ASP A 105 3.55 -17.11 13.53
CA ASP A 105 2.78 -16.22 14.40
C ASP A 105 3.64 -15.35 15.32
N ASP A 106 4.95 -15.29 15.13
CA ASP A 106 5.82 -14.42 15.95
C ASP A 106 5.56 -12.94 15.75
N ILE A 107 5.05 -12.56 14.55
CA ILE A 107 4.63 -11.20 14.25
C ILE A 107 3.13 -11.15 13.96
N GLY A 108 2.51 -10.01 14.26
CA GLY A 108 1.12 -9.71 13.96
C GLY A 108 0.96 -8.73 12.80
N ILE A 109 -0.12 -8.93 12.04
CA ILE A 109 -0.60 -7.99 11.02
C ILE A 109 -2.05 -7.66 11.36
N SER A 110 -2.37 -6.39 11.57
CA SER A 110 -3.74 -5.95 11.81
C SER A 110 -4.39 -5.38 10.55
N PHE A 111 -5.70 -5.63 10.44
CA PHE A 111 -6.56 -5.20 9.34
C PHE A 111 -7.78 -4.47 9.89
N PRO A 112 -8.52 -3.73 9.05
CA PRO A 112 -9.79 -3.13 9.43
C PRO A 112 -10.77 -4.16 10.03
N GLY A 113 -11.61 -3.72 10.97
CA GLY A 113 -12.57 -4.59 11.65
C GLY A 113 -11.95 -5.50 12.72
N ASP A 114 -10.90 -5.03 13.36
CA ASP A 114 -10.20 -5.71 14.48
C ASP A 114 -9.64 -7.10 14.14
N LYS A 115 -9.44 -7.37 12.86
CA LYS A 115 -8.82 -8.63 12.42
C LYS A 115 -7.33 -8.59 12.62
N ILE A 116 -6.76 -9.67 13.16
CA ILE A 116 -5.32 -9.83 13.34
C ILE A 116 -4.89 -11.22 12.85
N LEU A 117 -3.87 -11.25 12.00
CA LEU A 117 -3.11 -12.45 11.69
C LEU A 117 -1.87 -12.50 12.58
N GLY A 118 -1.60 -13.67 13.18
CA GLY A 118 -0.44 -13.88 14.02
C GLY A 118 -0.58 -13.27 15.41
N ASN A 119 0.51 -12.74 15.96
CA ASN A 119 0.59 -12.28 17.33
C ASN A 119 -0.03 -10.91 17.55
N ALA A 120 -1.16 -10.86 18.26
CA ALA A 120 -1.85 -9.61 18.60
C ALA A 120 -1.03 -8.70 19.55
N GLU A 121 -0.11 -9.26 20.32
CA GLU A 121 0.76 -8.51 21.24
C GLU A 121 2.00 -7.94 20.54
N ASN A 122 2.29 -8.41 19.31
CA ASN A 122 3.44 -7.98 18.51
C ASN A 122 3.02 -7.58 17.09
N VAL A 123 2.12 -6.63 16.96
CA VAL A 123 1.64 -6.14 15.65
C VAL A 123 2.69 -5.24 15.00
N MET A 124 3.32 -5.74 13.94
CA MET A 124 4.40 -5.06 13.22
C MET A 124 3.91 -4.33 11.95
N LEU A 125 2.81 -4.76 11.37
CA LEU A 125 2.20 -4.14 10.19
C LEU A 125 0.71 -3.88 10.44
N ARG A 126 0.24 -2.71 10.00
CA ARG A 126 -1.16 -2.28 10.15
C ARG A 126 -1.70 -1.79 8.82
N PHE A 127 -2.81 -2.35 8.39
CA PHE A 127 -3.61 -1.83 7.27
C PHE A 127 -4.63 -0.83 7.85
N ASP A 128 -4.26 0.45 7.80
CA ASP A 128 -5.08 1.55 8.33
C ASP A 128 -5.84 2.24 7.18
N PRO A 129 -7.17 2.11 7.09
CA PRO A 129 -7.97 2.70 6.02
C PRO A 129 -8.26 4.19 6.22
N THR A 130 -7.89 4.79 7.35
CA THR A 130 -8.32 6.13 7.77
C THR A 130 -8.08 7.18 6.69
N TYR A 131 -6.86 7.28 6.19
CA TYR A 131 -6.51 8.32 5.21
C TYR A 131 -7.07 8.02 3.81
N THR A 132 -7.22 6.74 3.46
CA THR A 132 -7.89 6.34 2.22
C THR A 132 -9.39 6.65 2.29
N GLN A 133 -10.03 6.40 3.43
CA GLN A 133 -11.42 6.81 3.65
C GLN A 133 -11.59 8.34 3.56
N MET A 134 -10.67 9.11 4.15
CA MET A 134 -10.68 10.58 4.03
C MET A 134 -10.56 11.03 2.57
N ALA A 135 -9.77 10.33 1.75
CA ALA A 135 -9.68 10.61 0.32
C ALA A 135 -11.01 10.33 -0.41
N VAL A 136 -11.68 9.23 -0.07
CA VAL A 136 -13.02 8.90 -0.60
C VAL A 136 -14.04 9.98 -0.24
N ASP A 137 -13.99 10.49 0.98
CA ASP A 137 -14.93 11.47 1.53
C ASP A 137 -14.60 12.93 1.12
N GLY A 138 -13.45 13.15 0.43
CA GLY A 138 -12.98 14.50 0.08
C GLY A 138 -12.56 15.33 1.31
N ALA A 139 -12.02 14.67 2.33
CA ALA A 139 -11.67 15.28 3.64
C ALA A 139 -10.14 15.35 3.91
N LEU A 140 -9.32 15.16 2.86
CA LEU A 140 -7.86 15.30 2.94
C LEU A 140 -7.42 16.76 3.06
#